data_e198858ba65d0b554eb76497249f0703
#
_entry.id   e198858ba65d0b554eb76497249f0703
#
_cell.length_a   1.000
_cell.length_b   1.000
_cell.length_c   1.000
_cell.angle_alpha   90.00
_cell.angle_beta   90.00
_cell.angle_gamma   90.00
#
_symmetry.space_group_name_H-M   'P 1'
#
loop_
_entity.id
_entity.type
_entity.pdbx_description
1 polymer ?
#
loop_
_entity_poly.entity_id
_entity_poly.type
_entity_poly.pdbx_seq_one_letter_code
_entity_poly.pdbx_strand_id
1 'polypeptide(L)'
;MQKCEQLYEGKAKKVFLTENPNVLIVSYKDDATAFNGLKKGTIVGKGAINNRMTNLLFQRIEAEGVPTHYVQELNDRETAVRRVEIVPLEVIVRNVAAGSFSKRLGVSEGTELREPTIEFSYKNDELGDPLINSSFAKALNVATSSEIEIIKKYAFMINDILKLEFLKAGLRLIDFKIEFGRFHGKIILADEVSPDTCRLWDVESGDKMDKDRFRRDLGNVEEAYIEVARRFGLETEKE
;
A
#
# COMPACT_ATOMS: atom_id res chain seq x y z
N MET A 1 23.44 -5.65 -7.15
CA MET A 1 22.43 -6.33 -8.01
C MET A 1 22.22 -5.47 -9.22
N GLN A 2 22.37 -6.02 -10.42
CA GLN A 2 22.30 -5.24 -11.65
C GLN A 2 20.86 -5.21 -12.19
N LYS A 3 20.39 -4.01 -12.55
CA LYS A 3 19.10 -3.77 -13.21
C LYS A 3 19.23 -4.18 -14.68
N CYS A 4 18.32 -5.05 -15.15
CA CYS A 4 18.23 -5.47 -16.54
C CYS A 4 17.08 -4.73 -17.26
N GLU A 5 16.43 -5.37 -18.23
CA GLU A 5 15.35 -4.75 -19.01
C GLU A 5 14.11 -4.44 -18.13
N GLN A 6 13.37 -3.41 -18.54
CA GLN A 6 12.11 -3.07 -17.91
C GLN A 6 11.05 -4.11 -18.25
N LEU A 7 10.50 -4.75 -17.22
CA LEU A 7 9.46 -5.75 -17.36
C LEU A 7 8.08 -5.09 -17.58
N TYR A 8 7.82 -4.02 -16.80
CA TYR A 8 6.52 -3.36 -16.85
C TYR A 8 6.59 -1.98 -16.19
N GLU A 9 5.66 -1.09 -16.57
CA GLU A 9 5.46 0.21 -15.93
C GLU A 9 4.01 0.38 -15.54
N GLY A 10 3.79 0.64 -14.25
CA GLY A 10 2.49 0.98 -13.67
C GLY A 10 2.31 2.47 -13.43
N LYS A 11 1.23 2.81 -12.73
CA LYS A 11 0.86 4.20 -12.41
C LYS A 11 1.92 4.90 -11.55
N ALA A 12 2.51 4.20 -10.58
CA ALA A 12 3.44 4.77 -9.60
C ALA A 12 4.84 4.11 -9.61
N LYS A 13 5.05 3.05 -10.37
CA LYS A 13 6.27 2.24 -10.31
C LYS A 13 6.68 1.72 -11.68
N LYS A 14 8.00 1.55 -11.85
CA LYS A 14 8.61 0.74 -12.91
C LYS A 14 9.18 -0.52 -12.29
N VAL A 15 9.08 -1.63 -12.99
CA VAL A 15 9.59 -2.94 -12.54
C VAL A 15 10.61 -3.43 -13.54
N PHE A 16 11.77 -3.86 -13.05
CA PHE A 16 12.88 -4.34 -13.86
C PHE A 16 13.26 -5.75 -13.50
N LEU A 17 13.66 -6.52 -14.50
CA LEU A 17 14.32 -7.81 -14.31
C LEU A 17 15.71 -7.61 -13.70
N THR A 18 16.23 -8.69 -13.10
CA THR A 18 17.63 -8.79 -12.64
C THR A 18 18.26 -10.06 -13.19
N GLU A 19 19.54 -10.23 -12.94
CA GLU A 19 20.24 -11.49 -13.26
C GLU A 19 19.68 -12.69 -12.49
N ASN A 20 19.03 -12.45 -11.34
CA ASN A 20 18.35 -13.48 -10.56
C ASN A 20 16.88 -13.56 -10.96
N PRO A 21 16.39 -14.67 -11.56
CA PRO A 21 15.01 -14.79 -12.02
C PRO A 21 13.95 -14.70 -10.91
N ASN A 22 14.35 -14.88 -9.64
CA ASN A 22 13.48 -14.79 -8.47
C ASN A 22 13.45 -13.40 -7.83
N VAL A 23 14.16 -12.42 -8.41
CA VAL A 23 14.28 -11.06 -7.85
C VAL A 23 13.99 -10.03 -8.95
N LEU A 24 13.22 -9.03 -8.58
CA LEU A 24 12.94 -7.85 -9.40
C LEU A 24 13.48 -6.60 -8.71
N ILE A 25 13.65 -5.52 -9.47
CA ILE A 25 13.87 -4.18 -8.93
C ILE A 25 12.63 -3.34 -9.20
N VAL A 26 12.08 -2.76 -8.14
CA VAL A 26 10.97 -1.82 -8.21
C VAL A 26 11.55 -0.41 -8.06
N SER A 27 11.22 0.47 -9.01
CA SER A 27 11.61 1.88 -9.02
C SER A 27 10.37 2.76 -8.88
N TYR A 28 10.31 3.55 -7.82
CA TYR A 28 9.16 4.37 -7.47
C TYR A 28 9.19 5.71 -8.19
N LYS A 29 8.03 6.10 -8.72
CA LYS A 29 7.81 7.34 -9.48
C LYS A 29 7.12 8.39 -8.61
N ASP A 30 7.26 9.65 -9.01
CA ASP A 30 6.53 10.78 -8.40
C ASP A 30 5.15 10.99 -9.01
N ASP A 31 4.81 10.22 -10.07
CA ASP A 31 3.48 10.26 -10.69
C ASP A 31 2.40 9.92 -9.67
N ALA A 32 1.36 10.72 -9.64
CA ALA A 32 0.18 10.51 -8.81
C ALA A 32 -1.07 10.43 -9.69
N THR A 33 -1.89 9.41 -9.43
CA THR A 33 -3.18 9.24 -10.08
C THR A 33 -4.29 9.03 -9.05
N ALA A 34 -5.48 9.52 -9.36
CA ALA A 34 -6.67 9.29 -8.55
C ALA A 34 -7.88 9.03 -9.47
N PHE A 35 -8.95 8.45 -8.89
CA PHE A 35 -10.21 8.18 -9.60
C PHE A 35 -10.00 7.40 -10.91
N ASN A 36 -9.33 6.24 -10.83
CA ASN A 36 -9.01 5.38 -11.98
C ASN A 36 -8.27 6.12 -13.13
N GLY A 37 -7.34 7.02 -12.74
CA GLY A 37 -6.52 7.77 -13.71
C GLY A 37 -7.21 9.01 -14.31
N LEU A 38 -8.40 9.37 -13.87
CA LEU A 38 -9.08 10.61 -14.29
C LEU A 38 -8.36 11.86 -13.78
N LYS A 39 -7.75 11.78 -12.60
CA LYS A 39 -6.89 12.84 -12.06
C LYS A 39 -5.44 12.36 -12.11
N LYS A 40 -4.58 13.18 -12.72
CA LYS A 40 -3.14 12.92 -12.85
C LYS A 40 -2.36 14.14 -12.39
N GLY A 41 -1.18 13.89 -11.85
CA GLY A 41 -0.27 14.93 -11.41
C GLY A 41 1.06 14.34 -10.96
N THR A 42 1.90 15.19 -10.41
CA THR A 42 3.19 14.81 -9.81
C THR A 42 3.22 15.32 -8.38
N ILE A 43 3.70 14.49 -7.46
CA ILE A 43 4.00 14.86 -6.07
C ILE A 43 5.51 14.67 -5.93
N VAL A 44 6.26 15.78 -5.93
CA VAL A 44 7.72 15.75 -5.92
C VAL A 44 8.24 15.06 -4.65
N GLY A 45 9.18 14.13 -4.83
CA GLY A 45 9.76 13.34 -3.74
C GLY A 45 8.92 12.17 -3.24
N LYS A 46 7.68 12.04 -3.71
CA LYS A 46 6.78 10.96 -3.29
C LYS A 46 7.39 9.56 -3.49
N GLY A 47 8.05 9.34 -4.62
CA GLY A 47 8.65 8.05 -4.93
C GLY A 47 9.69 7.61 -3.91
N ALA A 48 10.58 8.50 -3.51
CA ALA A 48 11.59 8.23 -2.49
C ALA A 48 10.94 7.96 -1.11
N ILE A 49 9.98 8.77 -0.71
CA ILE A 49 9.26 8.60 0.55
C ILE A 49 8.53 7.27 0.59
N ASN A 50 7.78 6.95 -0.46
CA ASN A 50 7.01 5.70 -0.52
C ASN A 50 7.91 4.46 -0.52
N ASN A 51 9.03 4.50 -1.26
CA ASN A 51 10.01 3.41 -1.27
C ASN A 51 10.59 3.16 0.12
N ARG A 52 11.15 4.19 0.75
CA ARG A 52 11.81 4.06 2.06
C ARG A 52 10.82 3.70 3.17
N MET A 53 9.62 4.29 3.15
CA MET A 53 8.57 3.95 4.13
C MET A 53 8.12 2.50 3.97
N THR A 54 7.88 2.04 2.74
CA THR A 54 7.51 0.65 2.48
C THR A 54 8.59 -0.30 3.00
N ASN A 55 9.87 -0.01 2.72
CA ASN A 55 10.98 -0.84 3.17
C ASN A 55 11.06 -0.93 4.71
N LEU A 56 10.91 0.20 5.39
CA LEU A 56 10.91 0.25 6.85
C LEU A 56 9.75 -0.57 7.45
N LEU A 57 8.54 -0.33 6.95
CA LEU A 57 7.33 -0.99 7.47
C LEU A 57 7.33 -2.48 7.13
N PHE A 58 7.80 -2.89 5.94
CA PHE A 58 7.90 -4.30 5.58
C PHE A 58 8.86 -5.06 6.49
N GLN A 59 10.00 -4.48 6.84
CA GLN A 59 10.93 -5.08 7.79
C GLN A 59 10.32 -5.24 9.19
N ARG A 60 9.52 -4.26 9.64
CA ARG A 60 8.78 -4.36 10.91
C ARG A 60 7.69 -5.43 10.86
N ILE A 61 6.99 -5.52 9.75
CA ILE A 61 5.98 -6.56 9.49
C ILE A 61 6.62 -7.96 9.46
N GLU A 62 7.79 -8.10 8.83
CA GLU A 62 8.54 -9.38 8.83
C GLU A 62 9.00 -9.78 10.24
N ALA A 63 9.43 -8.83 11.06
CA ALA A 63 9.82 -9.08 12.44
C ALA A 63 8.68 -9.65 13.30
N GLU A 64 7.43 -9.35 12.95
CA GLU A 64 6.21 -9.87 13.60
C GLU A 64 5.66 -11.14 12.91
N GLY A 65 6.42 -11.74 11.98
CA GLY A 65 6.13 -13.05 11.40
C GLY A 65 5.24 -13.05 10.16
N VAL A 66 4.98 -11.91 9.53
CA VAL A 66 4.30 -11.85 8.23
C VAL A 66 5.36 -11.72 7.12
N PRO A 67 5.51 -12.72 6.24
CA PRO A 67 6.52 -12.66 5.19
C PRO A 67 6.17 -11.59 4.14
N THR A 68 7.19 -10.91 3.63
CA THR A 68 7.04 -9.90 2.58
C THR A 68 7.91 -10.19 1.37
N HIS A 69 7.73 -9.44 0.29
CA HIS A 69 8.58 -9.54 -0.88
C HIS A 69 9.88 -8.71 -0.76
N TYR A 70 10.07 -7.95 0.29
CA TYR A 70 11.28 -7.16 0.50
C TYR A 70 12.54 -8.01 0.50
N VAL A 71 13.59 -7.55 -0.18
CA VAL A 71 14.91 -8.16 -0.17
C VAL A 71 15.94 -7.16 0.33
N GLN A 72 16.07 -6.01 -0.35
CA GLN A 72 17.07 -5.00 -0.03
C GLN A 72 16.71 -3.66 -0.65
N GLU A 73 16.84 -2.57 0.11
CA GLU A 73 16.86 -1.21 -0.41
C GLU A 73 18.15 -0.98 -1.20
N LEU A 74 18.05 -0.48 -2.43
CA LEU A 74 19.19 -0.21 -3.30
C LEU A 74 19.59 1.27 -3.29
N ASN A 75 18.60 2.13 -3.26
CA ASN A 75 18.72 3.59 -3.12
C ASN A 75 17.36 4.16 -2.68
N ASP A 76 17.24 5.47 -2.58
CA ASP A 76 16.01 6.12 -2.10
C ASP A 76 14.76 5.74 -2.89
N ARG A 77 14.88 5.42 -4.17
CA ARG A 77 13.75 5.15 -5.08
C ARG A 77 13.63 3.69 -5.50
N GLU A 78 14.63 2.86 -5.21
CA GLU A 78 14.69 1.51 -5.76
C GLU A 78 14.91 0.46 -4.68
N THR A 79 14.13 -0.60 -4.78
CA THR A 79 14.21 -1.76 -3.88
C THR A 79 14.22 -3.06 -4.69
N ALA A 80 15.11 -3.96 -4.31
CA ALA A 80 15.08 -5.35 -4.76
C ALA A 80 13.99 -6.09 -3.98
N VAL A 81 13.12 -6.79 -4.72
CA VAL A 81 11.99 -7.54 -4.16
C VAL A 81 11.94 -8.96 -4.72
N ARG A 82 11.36 -9.89 -3.99
CA ARG A 82 11.06 -11.24 -4.49
C ARG A 82 10.07 -11.14 -5.63
N ARG A 83 10.33 -11.87 -6.72
CA ARG A 83 9.41 -11.98 -7.85
C ARG A 83 8.24 -12.86 -7.47
N VAL A 84 7.10 -12.25 -7.22
CA VAL A 84 5.87 -12.94 -6.84
C VAL A 84 4.89 -12.99 -8.02
N GLU A 85 4.01 -13.99 -8.02
CA GLU A 85 2.79 -13.97 -8.80
C GLU A 85 1.73 -13.24 -7.96
N ILE A 86 1.31 -12.05 -8.39
CA ILE A 86 0.33 -11.26 -7.65
C ILE A 86 -1.01 -12.01 -7.59
N VAL A 87 -1.56 -12.15 -6.40
CA VAL A 87 -2.96 -12.54 -6.24
C VAL A 87 -3.81 -11.34 -6.68
N PRO A 88 -4.67 -11.47 -7.69
CA PRO A 88 -5.37 -10.32 -8.27
C PRO A 88 -6.51 -9.80 -7.39
N LEU A 89 -6.18 -9.53 -6.12
CA LEU A 89 -7.04 -8.95 -5.10
C LEU A 89 -6.35 -7.74 -4.48
N GLU A 90 -7.01 -6.60 -4.49
CA GLU A 90 -6.73 -5.54 -3.54
C GLU A 90 -7.40 -5.88 -2.21
N VAL A 91 -6.66 -5.82 -1.13
CA VAL A 91 -7.13 -6.12 0.22
C VAL A 91 -7.18 -4.82 1.01
N ILE A 92 -8.36 -4.43 1.47
CA ILE A 92 -8.57 -3.17 2.16
C ILE A 92 -9.03 -3.46 3.58
N VAL A 93 -8.30 -2.94 4.57
CA VAL A 93 -8.68 -3.02 5.99
C VAL A 93 -9.05 -1.62 6.47
N ARG A 94 -10.17 -1.50 7.19
CA ARG A 94 -10.66 -0.22 7.69
C ARG A 94 -10.89 -0.26 9.20
N ASN A 95 -10.37 0.75 9.88
CA ASN A 95 -10.58 1.00 11.31
C ASN A 95 -11.59 2.13 11.54
N VAL A 96 -11.69 3.05 10.59
CA VAL A 96 -12.54 4.23 10.63
C VAL A 96 -13.22 4.39 9.28
N ALA A 97 -14.46 4.83 9.27
CA ALA A 97 -15.20 5.08 8.05
C ALA A 97 -14.59 6.27 7.29
N ALA A 98 -14.20 6.04 6.03
CA ALA A 98 -13.69 7.08 5.15
C ALA A 98 -13.86 6.68 3.66
N GLY A 99 -13.68 7.64 2.77
CA GLY A 99 -13.63 7.44 1.33
C GLY A 99 -14.84 6.70 0.77
N SER A 100 -14.59 5.64 -0.01
CA SER A 100 -15.65 4.86 -0.67
C SER A 100 -16.57 4.12 0.31
N PHE A 101 -16.07 3.71 1.47
CA PHE A 101 -16.86 3.06 2.51
C PHE A 101 -17.97 4.00 3.01
N SER A 102 -17.59 5.22 3.41
CA SER A 102 -18.56 6.25 3.85
C SER A 102 -19.61 6.54 2.78
N LYS A 103 -19.18 6.69 1.52
CA LYS A 103 -20.09 6.99 0.41
C LYS A 103 -21.08 5.86 0.12
N ARG A 104 -20.60 4.60 0.10
CA ARG A 104 -21.43 3.44 -0.24
C ARG A 104 -22.44 3.07 0.83
N LEU A 105 -22.05 3.25 2.09
CA LEU A 105 -22.86 2.79 3.23
C LEU A 105 -23.58 3.92 3.96
N GLY A 106 -23.39 5.18 3.52
CA GLY A 106 -24.01 6.35 4.15
C GLY A 106 -23.52 6.61 5.58
N VAL A 107 -22.31 6.12 5.92
CA VAL A 107 -21.70 6.33 7.23
C VAL A 107 -20.86 7.60 7.21
N SER A 108 -21.00 8.46 8.22
CA SER A 108 -20.22 9.70 8.32
C SER A 108 -18.72 9.43 8.36
N GLU A 109 -17.95 10.19 7.57
CA GLU A 109 -16.48 10.12 7.62
C GLU A 109 -15.98 10.41 9.04
N GLY A 110 -15.03 9.60 9.52
CA GLY A 110 -14.51 9.72 10.86
C GLY A 110 -15.22 8.87 11.91
N THR A 111 -16.31 8.19 11.56
CA THR A 111 -16.96 7.24 12.47
C THR A 111 -16.05 6.05 12.75
N GLU A 112 -15.76 5.81 14.02
CA GLU A 112 -15.03 4.61 14.44
C GLU A 112 -15.84 3.36 14.18
N LEU A 113 -15.22 2.37 13.56
CA LEU A 113 -15.83 1.07 13.38
C LEU A 113 -15.69 0.26 14.66
N ARG A 114 -16.74 -0.46 15.03
CA ARG A 114 -16.72 -1.29 16.24
C ARG A 114 -15.60 -2.34 16.22
N GLU A 115 -15.29 -2.82 15.03
CA GLU A 115 -14.20 -3.76 14.75
C GLU A 115 -13.61 -3.45 13.36
N PRO A 116 -12.34 -3.78 13.10
CA PRO A 116 -11.77 -3.62 11.78
C PRO A 116 -12.53 -4.45 10.75
N THR A 117 -12.79 -3.86 9.59
CA THR A 117 -13.41 -4.56 8.46
C THR A 117 -12.38 -4.95 7.42
N ILE A 118 -12.68 -5.97 6.62
CA ILE A 118 -11.88 -6.35 5.46
C ILE A 118 -12.75 -6.38 4.21
N GLU A 119 -12.24 -5.79 3.13
CA GLU A 119 -12.86 -5.79 1.81
C GLU A 119 -11.88 -6.35 0.78
N PHE A 120 -12.41 -6.95 -0.29
CA PHE A 120 -11.65 -7.34 -1.47
C PHE A 120 -12.15 -6.58 -2.69
N SER A 121 -11.22 -6.08 -3.51
CA SER A 121 -11.51 -5.65 -4.88
C SER A 121 -10.80 -6.59 -5.84
N TYR A 122 -11.47 -6.97 -6.91
CA TYR A 122 -10.84 -7.70 -8.00
C TYR A 122 -9.96 -6.74 -8.79
N LYS A 123 -8.65 -7.00 -8.79
CA LYS A 123 -7.65 -6.16 -9.46
C LYS A 123 -7.79 -6.28 -10.97
N ASN A 124 -8.55 -5.38 -11.55
CA ASN A 124 -8.77 -5.30 -12.99
C ASN A 124 -9.10 -3.84 -13.36
N ASP A 125 -8.11 -3.14 -13.89
CA ASP A 125 -8.21 -1.72 -14.26
C ASP A 125 -9.36 -1.46 -15.26
N GLU A 126 -9.61 -2.37 -16.20
CA GLU A 126 -10.66 -2.23 -17.21
C GLU A 126 -12.07 -2.27 -16.60
N LEU A 127 -12.22 -3.03 -15.50
CA LEU A 127 -13.47 -3.14 -14.76
C LEU A 127 -13.58 -2.10 -13.63
N GLY A 128 -12.54 -1.29 -13.39
CA GLY A 128 -12.50 -0.31 -12.30
C GLY A 128 -12.36 -0.94 -10.92
N ASP A 129 -11.66 -2.06 -10.81
CA ASP A 129 -11.36 -2.76 -9.55
C ASP A 129 -12.61 -3.03 -8.70
N PRO A 130 -13.62 -3.78 -9.22
CA PRO A 130 -14.89 -3.96 -8.55
C PRO A 130 -14.75 -4.71 -7.22
N LEU A 131 -15.55 -4.32 -6.24
CA LEU A 131 -15.65 -5.05 -4.99
C LEU A 131 -16.18 -6.47 -5.23
N ILE A 132 -15.53 -7.44 -4.61
CA ILE A 132 -15.97 -8.83 -4.59
C ILE A 132 -15.90 -9.39 -3.17
N ASN A 133 -16.61 -10.48 -2.94
CA ASN A 133 -16.50 -11.20 -1.67
C ASN A 133 -15.66 -12.48 -1.84
N SER A 134 -15.38 -13.14 -0.74
CA SER A 134 -14.59 -14.39 -0.73
C SER A 134 -15.22 -15.50 -1.59
N SER A 135 -16.56 -15.55 -1.68
CA SER A 135 -17.26 -16.54 -2.50
C SER A 135 -17.00 -16.29 -4.00
N PHE A 136 -17.07 -15.05 -4.43
CA PHE A 136 -16.78 -14.67 -5.81
C PHE A 136 -15.31 -14.91 -6.18
N ALA A 137 -14.39 -14.53 -5.30
CA ALA A 137 -12.96 -14.77 -5.51
C ALA A 137 -12.65 -16.26 -5.72
N LYS A 138 -13.29 -17.15 -4.95
CA LYS A 138 -13.18 -18.61 -5.12
C LYS A 138 -13.82 -19.10 -6.42
N ALA A 139 -15.03 -18.68 -6.69
CA ALA A 139 -15.78 -19.11 -7.89
C ALA A 139 -15.09 -18.71 -9.20
N LEU A 140 -14.39 -17.57 -9.20
CA LEU A 140 -13.62 -17.07 -10.33
C LEU A 140 -12.17 -17.59 -10.38
N ASN A 141 -11.78 -18.49 -9.46
CA ASN A 141 -10.40 -19.00 -9.33
C ASN A 141 -9.35 -17.90 -9.13
N VAL A 142 -9.72 -16.77 -8.54
CA VAL A 142 -8.80 -15.67 -8.22
C VAL A 142 -7.89 -16.07 -7.06
N ALA A 143 -8.46 -16.72 -6.06
CA ALA A 143 -7.73 -17.27 -4.91
C ALA A 143 -8.46 -18.50 -4.34
N THR A 144 -7.69 -19.44 -3.79
CA THR A 144 -8.23 -20.62 -3.08
C THR A 144 -8.76 -20.24 -1.70
N SER A 145 -9.55 -21.13 -1.10
CA SER A 145 -10.05 -20.93 0.28
C SER A 145 -8.91 -20.76 1.28
N SER A 146 -7.87 -21.58 1.16
CA SER A 146 -6.70 -21.51 2.05
C SER A 146 -5.91 -20.20 1.87
N GLU A 147 -5.73 -19.73 0.64
CA GLU A 147 -5.10 -18.44 0.38
C GLU A 147 -5.89 -17.28 0.96
N ILE A 148 -7.22 -17.28 0.80
CA ILE A 148 -8.09 -16.24 1.36
C ILE A 148 -7.99 -16.19 2.89
N GLU A 149 -7.97 -17.34 3.56
CA GLU A 149 -7.84 -17.37 5.03
C GLU A 149 -6.45 -16.88 5.49
N ILE A 150 -5.38 -17.23 4.78
CA ILE A 150 -4.04 -16.70 5.06
C ILE A 150 -3.99 -15.18 4.82
N ILE A 151 -4.54 -14.69 3.71
CA ILE A 151 -4.61 -13.27 3.40
C ILE A 151 -5.37 -12.50 4.49
N LYS A 152 -6.53 -12.98 4.92
CA LYS A 152 -7.29 -12.35 6.01
C LYS A 152 -6.49 -12.31 7.31
N LYS A 153 -5.87 -13.43 7.69
CA LYS A 153 -5.04 -13.51 8.89
C LYS A 153 -3.91 -12.48 8.82
N TYR A 154 -3.16 -12.46 7.73
CA TYR A 154 -2.06 -11.51 7.57
C TYR A 154 -2.54 -10.06 7.52
N ALA A 155 -3.65 -9.77 6.85
CA ALA A 155 -4.19 -8.42 6.76
C ALA A 155 -4.55 -7.84 8.15
N PHE A 156 -5.14 -8.64 9.04
CA PHE A 156 -5.43 -8.20 10.40
C PHE A 156 -4.17 -8.09 11.28
N MET A 157 -3.21 -9.00 11.16
CA MET A 157 -1.90 -8.87 11.82
C MET A 157 -1.19 -7.58 11.37
N ILE A 158 -1.16 -7.31 10.06
CA ILE A 158 -0.60 -6.08 9.50
C ILE A 158 -1.33 -4.85 10.04
N ASN A 159 -2.66 -4.90 10.14
CA ASN A 159 -3.44 -3.80 10.72
C ASN A 159 -2.98 -3.45 12.13
N ASP A 160 -2.81 -4.44 13.00
CA ASP A 160 -2.40 -4.23 14.38
C ASP A 160 -0.98 -3.64 14.46
N ILE A 161 -0.05 -4.15 13.64
CA ILE A 161 1.32 -3.64 13.52
C ILE A 161 1.30 -2.19 13.05
N LEU A 162 0.62 -1.90 11.95
CA LEU A 162 0.59 -0.57 11.35
C LEU A 162 -0.11 0.46 12.25
N LYS A 163 -1.20 0.09 12.93
CA LYS A 163 -1.84 0.97 13.92
C LYS A 163 -0.85 1.43 14.98
N LEU A 164 -0.04 0.51 15.51
CA LEU A 164 0.95 0.81 16.52
C LEU A 164 2.08 1.68 15.97
N GLU A 165 2.60 1.35 14.78
CA GLU A 165 3.72 2.07 14.17
C GLU A 165 3.33 3.50 13.77
N PHE A 166 2.16 3.69 13.18
CA PHE A 166 1.68 5.03 12.85
C PHE A 166 1.33 5.84 14.10
N LEU A 167 0.76 5.21 15.13
CA LEU A 167 0.47 5.91 16.39
C LEU A 167 1.73 6.43 17.08
N LYS A 168 2.84 5.67 17.06
CA LYS A 168 4.15 6.14 17.55
C LYS A 168 4.63 7.39 16.81
N ALA A 169 4.25 7.55 15.56
CA ALA A 169 4.55 8.72 14.74
C ALA A 169 3.49 9.84 14.86
N GLY A 170 2.55 9.76 15.82
CA GLY A 170 1.47 10.73 15.97
C GLY A 170 0.44 10.71 14.85
N LEU A 171 0.30 9.58 14.16
CA LEU A 171 -0.62 9.39 13.04
C LEU A 171 -1.65 8.31 13.40
N ARG A 172 -2.89 8.55 13.04
CA ARG A 172 -3.99 7.59 13.17
C ARG A 172 -4.19 6.86 11.84
N LEU A 173 -4.07 5.54 11.86
CA LEU A 173 -4.37 4.71 10.70
C LEU A 173 -5.89 4.55 10.55
N ILE A 174 -6.44 5.12 9.50
CA ILE A 174 -7.87 5.11 9.18
C ILE A 174 -8.21 3.83 8.42
N ASP A 175 -7.56 3.62 7.30
CA ASP A 175 -7.65 2.43 6.47
C ASP A 175 -6.39 2.28 5.62
N PHE A 176 -6.24 1.13 5.00
CA PHE A 176 -5.15 0.90 4.06
C PHE A 176 -5.52 -0.19 3.05
N LYS A 177 -4.85 -0.14 1.91
CA LYS A 177 -4.89 -1.13 0.84
C LYS A 177 -3.55 -1.82 0.72
N ILE A 178 -3.56 -3.14 0.67
CA ILE A 178 -2.39 -3.99 0.47
C ILE A 178 -2.67 -5.05 -0.60
N GLU A 179 -1.60 -5.60 -1.14
CA GLU A 179 -1.64 -6.68 -2.11
C GLU A 179 -0.75 -7.84 -1.64
N PHE A 180 -1.11 -9.03 -2.02
CA PHE A 180 -0.35 -10.25 -1.72
C PHE A 180 0.09 -10.94 -3.01
N GLY A 181 1.16 -11.70 -2.91
CA GLY A 181 1.66 -12.51 -4.00
C GLY A 181 1.98 -13.92 -3.56
N ARG A 182 2.08 -14.81 -4.56
CA ARG A 182 2.54 -16.20 -4.39
C ARG A 182 4.03 -16.26 -4.66
N PHE A 183 4.77 -16.79 -3.71
CA PHE A 183 6.20 -17.04 -3.84
C PHE A 183 6.50 -18.44 -3.34
N HIS A 184 6.93 -19.34 -4.25
CA HIS A 184 7.17 -20.75 -3.97
C HIS A 184 6.02 -21.43 -3.18
N GLY A 185 4.79 -21.20 -3.60
CA GLY A 185 3.59 -21.78 -3.00
C GLY A 185 3.14 -21.14 -1.67
N LYS A 186 3.79 -20.06 -1.24
CA LYS A 186 3.43 -19.32 -0.02
C LYS A 186 2.87 -17.96 -0.37
N ILE A 187 1.88 -17.50 0.40
CA ILE A 187 1.36 -16.14 0.34
C ILE A 187 2.31 -15.22 1.12
N ILE A 188 2.74 -14.14 0.49
CA ILE A 188 3.56 -13.10 1.12
C ILE A 188 3.01 -11.71 0.78
N LEU A 189 3.25 -10.73 1.64
CA LEU A 189 2.89 -9.34 1.39
C LEU A 189 3.75 -8.78 0.26
N ALA A 190 3.12 -8.08 -0.66
CA ALA A 190 3.74 -7.44 -1.81
C ALA A 190 3.28 -5.99 -1.95
N ASP A 191 3.56 -5.36 -3.10
CA ASP A 191 3.26 -3.98 -3.45
C ASP A 191 3.90 -2.97 -2.49
N GLU A 192 3.14 -2.19 -1.75
CA GLU A 192 3.64 -1.15 -0.85
C GLU A 192 2.74 -0.92 0.37
N VAL A 193 3.31 -0.30 1.40
CA VAL A 193 2.62 0.37 2.49
C VAL A 193 3.19 1.77 2.64
N SER A 194 2.41 2.78 2.29
CA SER A 194 2.87 4.17 2.16
C SER A 194 1.71 5.16 2.31
N PRO A 195 1.95 6.47 2.33
CA PRO A 195 0.89 7.47 2.27
C PRO A 195 0.01 7.40 1.01
N ASP A 196 0.44 6.68 -0.04
CA ASP A 196 -0.39 6.42 -1.22
C ASP A 196 -1.45 5.34 -0.98
N THR A 197 -1.18 4.39 -0.10
CA THR A 197 -2.03 3.21 0.16
C THR A 197 -2.67 3.22 1.54
N CYS A 198 -2.28 4.13 2.42
CA CYS A 198 -2.84 4.32 3.76
C CYS A 198 -3.51 5.68 3.87
N ARG A 199 -4.70 5.74 4.52
CA ARG A 199 -5.24 6.99 5.05
C ARG A 199 -4.69 7.20 6.46
N LEU A 200 -4.02 8.33 6.61
CA LEU A 200 -3.31 8.71 7.84
C LEU A 200 -3.81 10.09 8.27
N TRP A 201 -4.35 10.19 9.46
CA TRP A 201 -4.76 11.46 10.03
C TRP A 201 -3.86 11.81 11.21
N ASP A 202 -3.46 13.06 11.28
CA ASP A 202 -2.73 13.58 12.43
C ASP A 202 -3.57 13.45 13.71
N VAL A 203 -2.95 12.92 14.78
CA VAL A 203 -3.67 12.62 16.02
C VAL A 203 -4.15 13.90 16.73
N GLU A 204 -3.39 14.99 16.62
CA GLU A 204 -3.68 16.25 17.32
C GLU A 204 -4.61 17.14 16.52
N SER A 205 -4.31 17.36 15.23
CA SER A 205 -5.07 18.28 14.38
C SER A 205 -6.21 17.62 13.63
N GLY A 206 -6.14 16.31 13.39
CA GLY A 206 -7.07 15.59 12.51
C GLY A 206 -6.80 15.81 11.02
N ASP A 207 -5.72 16.49 10.67
CA ASP A 207 -5.36 16.77 9.29
C ASP A 207 -5.02 15.48 8.54
N LYS A 208 -5.39 15.45 7.26
CA LYS A 208 -5.06 14.34 6.36
C LYS A 208 -3.57 14.44 5.97
N MET A 209 -2.83 13.36 6.23
CA MET A 209 -1.39 13.26 6.01
C MET A 209 -1.05 12.21 4.94
N ASP A 210 -1.89 12.11 3.92
CA ASP A 210 -1.87 11.06 2.91
C ASP A 210 -2.34 11.57 1.53
N LYS A 211 -2.50 10.63 0.59
CA LYS A 211 -2.92 10.91 -0.78
C LYS A 211 -4.30 11.58 -0.91
N ASP A 212 -5.12 11.60 0.13
CA ASP A 212 -6.40 12.32 0.10
C ASP A 212 -6.19 13.82 -0.07
N ARG A 213 -5.04 14.38 0.32
CA ARG A 213 -4.71 15.77 -0.01
C ARG A 213 -4.68 16.02 -1.52
N PHE A 214 -4.09 15.10 -2.27
CA PHE A 214 -4.10 15.15 -3.73
C PHE A 214 -5.48 14.84 -4.32
N ARG A 215 -6.16 13.80 -3.82
CA ARG A 215 -7.49 13.41 -4.32
C ARG A 215 -8.53 14.52 -4.17
N ARG A 216 -8.45 15.30 -3.08
CA ARG A 216 -9.46 16.26 -2.64
C ARG A 216 -9.04 17.73 -2.79
N ASP A 217 -7.90 17.99 -3.44
CA ASP A 217 -7.33 19.33 -3.64
C ASP A 217 -7.18 20.14 -2.33
N LEU A 218 -6.67 19.49 -1.28
CA LEU A 218 -6.50 20.12 0.04
C LEU A 218 -5.24 20.98 0.15
N GLY A 219 -4.36 20.96 -0.86
CA GLY A 219 -3.07 21.65 -0.84
C GLY A 219 -2.02 20.97 0.07
N ASN A 220 -0.80 21.52 0.07
CA ASN A 220 0.33 21.08 0.90
C ASN A 220 0.58 19.56 0.83
N VAL A 221 0.52 19.00 -0.38
CA VAL A 221 0.61 17.54 -0.57
C VAL A 221 2.03 17.06 -0.31
N GLU A 222 3.03 17.71 -0.91
CA GLU A 222 4.44 17.37 -0.73
C GLU A 222 4.86 17.54 0.73
N GLU A 223 4.47 18.65 1.36
CA GLU A 223 4.77 18.93 2.77
C GLU A 223 4.21 17.85 3.70
N ALA A 224 3.02 17.34 3.43
CA ALA A 224 2.43 16.26 4.23
C ALA A 224 3.22 14.96 4.09
N TYR A 225 3.65 14.59 2.87
CA TYR A 225 4.49 13.41 2.66
C TYR A 225 5.85 13.55 3.34
N ILE A 226 6.51 14.71 3.23
CA ILE A 226 7.78 15.01 3.91
C ILE A 226 7.62 14.91 5.42
N GLU A 227 6.55 15.48 5.98
CA GLU A 227 6.30 15.44 7.42
C GLU A 227 6.07 13.99 7.91
N VAL A 228 5.32 13.18 7.18
CA VAL A 228 5.17 11.77 7.51
C VAL A 228 6.52 11.06 7.51
N ALA A 229 7.33 11.25 6.47
CA ALA A 229 8.68 10.68 6.40
C ALA A 229 9.56 11.13 7.58
N ARG A 230 9.55 12.42 7.90
CA ARG A 230 10.29 12.99 9.05
C ARG A 230 9.91 12.33 10.38
N ARG A 231 8.62 12.09 10.61
CA ARG A 231 8.13 11.43 11.85
C ARG A 231 8.59 9.98 11.97
N PHE A 232 8.93 9.34 10.85
CA PHE A 232 9.53 8.00 10.82
C PHE A 232 11.07 8.01 10.81
N GLY A 233 11.70 9.20 10.87
CA GLY A 233 13.16 9.34 10.76
C GLY A 233 13.70 9.01 9.37
N LEU A 234 12.87 9.14 8.35
CA LEU A 234 13.23 8.93 6.95
C LEU A 234 13.54 10.29 6.32
N GLU A 235 14.76 10.77 6.52
CA GLU A 235 15.21 11.97 5.79
C GLU A 235 15.47 11.58 4.34
N THR A 236 14.76 12.23 3.42
CA THR A 236 15.06 12.16 2.00
C THR A 236 15.98 13.31 1.66
N GLU A 237 17.10 13.04 0.97
CA GLU A 237 17.96 14.11 0.47
C GLU A 237 17.10 15.05 -0.39
N LYS A 238 17.23 16.36 -0.13
CA LYS A 238 16.62 17.37 -1.00
C LYS A 238 17.40 17.36 -2.31
N GLU A 239 16.76 16.95 -3.39
CA GLU A 239 17.26 17.18 -4.74
C GLU A 239 17.36 18.68 -5.03
#